data_45d3ffd65a42bc44c01627ae1b391523
#
_entry.id   45d3ffd65a42bc44c01627ae1b391523
#
_cell.length_a   1.000
_cell.length_b   1.000
_cell.length_c   1.000
_cell.angle_alpha   90.00
_cell.angle_beta   90.00
_cell.angle_gamma   90.00
#
_symmetry.space_group_name_H-M   'P 1'
#
loop_
_entity.id
_entity.type
_entity.pdbx_description
1 polymer ?
#
loop_
_entity_poly.entity_id
_entity_poly.type
_entity_poly.pdbx_seq_one_letter_code
_entity_poly.pdbx_strand_id
1 'polypeptide(L)'
;MDGFITASVILAVILGAGFIGYRYVRKKLRTVSRSLFGTDSFVEGWNRQADVLAATPKSVSGMTRVFAPQIERDFPDFHLTQFKNKVENMLISALQAIDAQDASLLKEATKELTAQVENQIEKNRAEGVKEVYERIHIHQTEITNYVKRDGTCMIVFQSAVEHLHYKKRGAEIVEGNADRLTQTKYNVEVVYIQDEQLTKIDNAVGTTCPNCGAPIKNLGAMYCEYCGLAVTPINLKVWTLHKFYEV
;
A
#
# COMPACT_ATOMS: atom_id res chain seq x y z
N MET A 1 54.56 -9.62 -45.76
CA MET A 1 53.54 -10.66 -45.58
C MET A 1 53.57 -11.27 -44.17
N ASP A 2 54.68 -11.26 -43.46
CA ASP A 2 54.84 -11.91 -42.14
C ASP A 2 54.09 -11.19 -40.99
N GLY A 3 53.92 -9.85 -41.05
CA GLY A 3 53.17 -9.14 -40.02
C GLY A 3 51.64 -9.38 -39.99
N PHE A 4 51.06 -9.73 -41.13
CA PHE A 4 49.61 -10.03 -41.23
C PHE A 4 49.32 -11.45 -40.67
N ILE A 5 50.24 -12.37 -40.89
CA ILE A 5 50.10 -13.76 -40.39
C ILE A 5 50.26 -13.78 -38.87
N THR A 6 51.24 -13.05 -38.32
CA THR A 6 51.42 -12.92 -36.85
C THR A 6 50.27 -12.25 -36.16
N ALA A 7 49.69 -11.19 -36.72
CA ALA A 7 48.49 -10.52 -36.16
C ALA A 7 47.26 -11.45 -36.16
N SER A 8 47.05 -12.23 -37.23
CA SER A 8 45.95 -13.21 -37.32
C SER A 8 46.07 -14.35 -36.31
N VAL A 9 47.27 -14.84 -36.07
CA VAL A 9 47.54 -15.91 -35.08
C VAL A 9 47.30 -15.39 -33.66
N ILE A 10 47.78 -14.16 -33.34
CA ILE A 10 47.54 -13.54 -32.02
C ILE A 10 46.03 -13.35 -31.78
N LEU A 11 45.31 -12.87 -32.78
CA LEU A 11 43.86 -12.67 -32.67
C LEU A 11 43.11 -13.99 -32.42
N ALA A 12 43.50 -15.05 -33.14
CA ALA A 12 42.94 -16.40 -32.97
C ALA A 12 43.18 -16.96 -31.55
N VAL A 13 44.39 -16.76 -31.02
CA VAL A 13 44.74 -17.19 -29.64
C VAL A 13 43.90 -16.42 -28.60
N ILE A 14 43.73 -15.10 -28.77
CA ILE A 14 42.91 -14.28 -27.86
C ILE A 14 41.45 -14.73 -27.92
N LEU A 15 40.88 -14.94 -29.10
CA LEU A 15 39.54 -15.44 -29.26
C LEU A 15 39.34 -16.85 -28.68
N GLY A 16 40.32 -17.72 -28.91
CA GLY A 16 40.34 -19.08 -28.33
C GLY A 16 40.39 -19.08 -26.79
N ALA A 17 41.26 -18.27 -26.21
CA ALA A 17 41.37 -18.12 -24.77
C ALA A 17 40.09 -17.49 -24.16
N GLY A 18 39.52 -16.48 -24.83
CA GLY A 18 38.25 -15.88 -24.46
C GLY A 18 37.08 -16.87 -24.51
N PHE A 19 37.02 -17.70 -25.52
CA PHE A 19 36.01 -18.76 -25.65
C PHE A 19 36.13 -19.84 -24.56
N ILE A 20 37.33 -20.26 -24.26
CA ILE A 20 37.60 -21.22 -23.17
C ILE A 20 37.23 -20.64 -21.83
N GLY A 21 37.63 -19.42 -21.56
CA GLY A 21 37.26 -18.64 -20.34
C GLY A 21 35.75 -18.52 -20.19
N TYR A 22 35.06 -18.14 -21.27
CA TYR A 22 33.60 -18.03 -21.29
C TYR A 22 32.93 -19.38 -20.98
N ARG A 23 33.37 -20.45 -21.59
CA ARG A 23 32.84 -21.80 -21.31
C ARG A 23 33.08 -22.24 -19.87
N TYR A 24 34.24 -21.93 -19.31
CA TYR A 24 34.59 -22.26 -17.93
C TYR A 24 33.70 -21.51 -16.94
N VAL A 25 33.53 -20.17 -17.12
CA VAL A 25 32.66 -19.33 -16.29
C VAL A 25 31.22 -19.80 -16.41
N ARG A 26 30.73 -20.02 -17.63
CA ARG A 26 29.37 -20.51 -17.85
C ARG A 26 29.11 -21.87 -17.20
N LYS A 27 30.08 -22.78 -17.24
CA LYS A 27 29.98 -24.10 -16.57
C LYS A 27 29.93 -23.93 -15.05
N LYS A 28 30.74 -23.05 -14.49
CA LYS A 28 30.79 -22.78 -13.05
C LYS A 28 29.52 -22.12 -12.56
N LEU A 29 29.00 -21.10 -13.28
CA LEU A 29 27.71 -20.45 -13.01
C LEU A 29 26.57 -21.47 -13.05
N ARG A 30 26.54 -22.37 -14.03
CA ARG A 30 25.54 -23.42 -14.13
C ARG A 30 25.57 -24.39 -12.93
N THR A 31 26.76 -24.73 -12.45
CA THR A 31 26.90 -25.61 -11.26
C THR A 31 26.39 -24.92 -10.01
N VAL A 32 26.72 -23.62 -9.83
CA VAL A 32 26.25 -22.82 -8.69
C VAL A 32 24.74 -22.62 -8.78
N SER A 33 24.20 -22.30 -9.97
CA SER A 33 22.77 -22.16 -10.18
C SER A 33 22.00 -23.44 -9.85
N ARG A 34 22.52 -24.61 -10.26
CA ARG A 34 21.91 -25.91 -9.92
C ARG A 34 21.93 -26.21 -8.43
N SER A 35 23.02 -25.86 -7.73
CA SER A 35 23.12 -26.12 -6.29
C SER A 35 22.23 -25.18 -5.44
N LEU A 36 22.00 -23.95 -5.89
CA LEU A 36 21.20 -22.96 -5.16
C LEU A 36 19.71 -22.98 -5.54
N PHE A 37 19.42 -23.14 -6.84
CA PHE A 37 18.07 -22.94 -7.37
C PHE A 37 17.51 -24.17 -8.09
N GLY A 38 18.30 -25.23 -8.26
CA GLY A 38 17.88 -26.43 -8.99
C GLY A 38 17.70 -26.21 -10.52
N THR A 39 18.11 -25.06 -11.07
CA THR A 39 17.97 -24.69 -12.48
C THR A 39 19.31 -24.42 -13.14
N ASP A 40 19.38 -24.54 -14.46
CA ASP A 40 20.63 -24.34 -15.23
C ASP A 40 20.95 -22.84 -15.46
N SER A 41 19.97 -21.96 -15.23
CA SER A 41 20.10 -20.50 -15.38
C SER A 41 19.97 -19.81 -14.03
N PHE A 42 20.97 -19.00 -13.68
CA PHE A 42 20.94 -18.22 -12.45
C PHE A 42 19.76 -17.20 -12.44
N VAL A 43 19.50 -16.57 -13.58
CA VAL A 43 18.40 -15.61 -13.73
C VAL A 43 17.03 -16.28 -13.58
N GLU A 44 16.87 -17.47 -14.20
CA GLU A 44 15.64 -18.23 -14.09
C GLU A 44 15.42 -18.76 -12.66
N GLY A 45 16.48 -19.23 -12.01
CA GLY A 45 16.43 -19.66 -10.61
C GLY A 45 16.07 -18.53 -9.66
N TRP A 46 16.66 -17.36 -9.86
CA TRP A 46 16.37 -16.15 -9.09
C TRP A 46 14.91 -15.72 -9.27
N ASN A 47 14.44 -15.65 -10.51
CA ASN A 47 13.06 -15.28 -10.82
C ASN A 47 12.06 -16.27 -10.21
N ARG A 48 12.34 -17.57 -10.33
CA ARG A 48 11.50 -18.63 -9.73
C ARG A 48 11.45 -18.50 -8.19
N GLN A 49 12.57 -18.20 -7.54
CA GLN A 49 12.59 -17.99 -6.10
C GLN A 49 11.86 -16.71 -5.69
N ALA A 50 12.03 -15.62 -6.42
CA ALA A 50 11.28 -14.40 -6.21
C ALA A 50 9.77 -14.65 -6.38
N ASP A 51 9.37 -15.42 -7.37
CA ASP A 51 7.98 -15.82 -7.62
C ASP A 51 7.40 -16.65 -6.47
N VAL A 52 8.18 -17.63 -5.94
CA VAL A 52 7.75 -18.43 -4.79
C VAL A 52 7.60 -17.56 -3.54
N LEU A 53 8.53 -16.64 -3.30
CA LEU A 53 8.45 -15.69 -2.18
C LEU A 53 7.25 -14.75 -2.33
N ALA A 54 6.97 -14.29 -3.53
CA ALA A 54 5.81 -13.44 -3.82
C ALA A 54 4.48 -14.20 -3.62
N ALA A 55 4.43 -15.49 -3.94
CA ALA A 55 3.25 -16.33 -3.75
C ALA A 55 3.11 -16.90 -2.32
N THR A 56 4.14 -16.75 -1.47
CA THR A 56 4.09 -17.27 -0.10
C THR A 56 3.21 -16.39 0.79
N PRO A 57 2.21 -16.95 1.51
CA PRO A 57 1.36 -16.18 2.42
C PRO A 57 2.18 -15.37 3.41
N LYS A 58 1.83 -14.08 3.54
CA LYS A 58 2.50 -13.16 4.46
C LYS A 58 1.80 -13.17 5.81
N SER A 59 2.55 -13.30 6.89
CA SER A 59 2.02 -13.11 8.24
C SER A 59 2.06 -11.65 8.64
N VAL A 60 0.99 -11.17 9.27
CA VAL A 60 0.92 -9.81 9.81
C VAL A 60 1.56 -9.73 11.20
N SER A 61 2.11 -8.57 11.53
CA SER A 61 2.64 -8.29 12.87
C SER A 61 1.48 -8.04 13.84
N GLY A 62 1.04 -9.07 14.55
CA GLY A 62 -0.13 -9.00 15.44
C GLY A 62 0.20 -8.42 16.80
N MET A 63 0.07 -7.11 16.98
CA MET A 63 0.11 -6.41 18.27
C MET A 63 -1.30 -6.07 18.80
N THR A 64 -2.33 -6.59 18.18
CA THR A 64 -3.74 -6.34 18.54
C THR A 64 -4.02 -6.61 20.01
N ARG A 65 -3.50 -7.71 20.57
CA ARG A 65 -3.70 -8.05 21.99
C ARG A 65 -3.13 -6.99 22.95
N VAL A 66 -2.10 -6.26 22.53
CA VAL A 66 -1.45 -5.22 23.34
C VAL A 66 -2.18 -3.89 23.18
N PHE A 67 -2.54 -3.52 21.94
CA PHE A 67 -3.06 -2.18 21.66
C PHE A 67 -4.59 -2.09 21.76
N ALA A 68 -5.35 -3.13 21.43
CA ALA A 68 -6.82 -3.06 21.46
C ALA A 68 -7.37 -2.64 22.83
N PRO A 69 -6.90 -3.20 23.98
CA PRO A 69 -7.40 -2.77 25.28
C PRO A 69 -7.04 -1.33 25.63
N GLN A 70 -5.95 -0.80 25.05
CA GLN A 70 -5.56 0.61 25.26
C GLN A 70 -6.46 1.54 24.45
N ILE A 71 -6.73 1.16 23.18
CA ILE A 71 -7.60 1.92 22.28
C ILE A 71 -9.03 1.95 22.82
N GLU A 72 -9.58 0.81 23.24
CA GLU A 72 -10.93 0.68 23.81
C GLU A 72 -11.09 1.51 25.10
N ARG A 73 -10.06 1.61 25.92
CA ARG A 73 -10.06 2.48 27.10
C ARG A 73 -10.03 3.96 26.73
N ASP A 74 -9.24 4.33 25.71
CA ASP A 74 -9.12 5.72 25.24
C ASP A 74 -10.33 6.14 24.40
N PHE A 75 -10.97 5.19 23.71
CA PHE A 75 -12.13 5.37 22.85
C PHE A 75 -13.18 4.29 23.09
N PRO A 76 -14.12 4.49 24.05
CA PRO A 76 -15.14 3.49 24.39
C PRO A 76 -16.03 3.04 23.23
N ASP A 77 -16.19 3.90 22.22
CA ASP A 77 -16.97 3.59 21.02
C ASP A 77 -16.18 2.84 19.94
N PHE A 78 -14.93 2.48 20.24
CA PHE A 78 -14.09 1.71 19.32
C PHE A 78 -14.47 0.23 19.34
N HIS A 79 -14.91 -0.27 18.18
CA HIS A 79 -15.23 -1.68 17.98
C HIS A 79 -14.26 -2.32 16.99
N LEU A 80 -13.28 -3.06 17.51
CA LEU A 80 -12.17 -3.63 16.73
C LEU A 80 -12.62 -4.33 15.44
N THR A 81 -13.65 -5.20 15.51
CA THR A 81 -14.13 -5.93 14.32
C THR A 81 -14.70 -5.01 13.26
N GLN A 82 -15.47 -3.99 13.65
CA GLN A 82 -16.02 -3.01 12.70
C GLN A 82 -14.92 -2.17 12.06
N PHE A 83 -13.91 -1.80 12.85
CA PHE A 83 -12.75 -1.06 12.35
C PHE A 83 -11.91 -1.89 11.38
N LYS A 84 -11.65 -3.15 11.67
CA LYS A 84 -10.96 -4.06 10.74
C LYS A 84 -11.71 -4.11 9.41
N ASN A 85 -13.02 -4.37 9.43
CA ASN A 85 -13.85 -4.43 8.22
C ASN A 85 -13.82 -3.10 7.45
N LYS A 86 -13.88 -1.97 8.16
CA LYS A 86 -13.79 -0.63 7.53
C LYS A 86 -12.45 -0.43 6.83
N VAL A 87 -11.35 -0.74 7.51
CA VAL A 87 -9.99 -0.64 6.97
C VAL A 87 -9.81 -1.53 5.74
N GLU A 88 -10.27 -2.77 5.79
CA GLU A 88 -10.22 -3.72 4.68
C GLU A 88 -10.99 -3.21 3.47
N ASN A 89 -12.23 -2.76 3.67
CA ASN A 89 -13.06 -2.23 2.59
C ASN A 89 -12.46 -0.97 1.95
N MET A 90 -11.86 -0.09 2.76
CA MET A 90 -11.23 1.12 2.24
C MET A 90 -9.94 0.81 1.47
N LEU A 91 -9.12 -0.15 1.94
CA LEU A 91 -7.95 -0.61 1.22
C LEU A 91 -8.33 -1.22 -0.14
N ILE A 92 -9.34 -2.11 -0.17
CA ILE A 92 -9.85 -2.67 -1.42
C ILE A 92 -10.34 -1.58 -2.37
N SER A 93 -11.12 -0.60 -1.85
CA SER A 93 -11.62 0.53 -2.66
C SER A 93 -10.49 1.38 -3.23
N ALA A 94 -9.41 1.58 -2.47
CA ALA A 94 -8.25 2.34 -2.94
C ALA A 94 -7.50 1.61 -4.07
N LEU A 95 -7.26 0.30 -3.93
CA LEU A 95 -6.64 -0.51 -4.97
C LEU A 95 -7.51 -0.57 -6.24
N GLN A 96 -8.83 -0.71 -6.08
CA GLN A 96 -9.78 -0.69 -7.19
C GLN A 96 -9.86 0.68 -7.88
N ALA A 97 -9.76 1.78 -7.14
CA ALA A 97 -9.72 3.12 -7.71
C ALA A 97 -8.46 3.35 -8.56
N ILE A 98 -7.31 2.82 -8.15
CA ILE A 98 -6.07 2.84 -8.94
C ILE A 98 -6.24 2.01 -10.21
N ASP A 99 -6.78 0.79 -10.13
CA ASP A 99 -7.05 -0.05 -11.30
C ASP A 99 -8.01 0.60 -12.29
N ALA A 100 -9.11 1.16 -11.79
CA ALA A 100 -10.08 1.87 -12.63
C ALA A 100 -9.55 3.21 -13.16
N GLN A 101 -8.42 3.71 -12.64
CA GLN A 101 -7.87 5.05 -12.90
C GLN A 101 -8.86 6.19 -12.58
N ASP A 102 -9.66 6.00 -11.55
CA ASP A 102 -10.72 6.90 -11.13
C ASP A 102 -10.79 7.03 -9.60
N ALA A 103 -10.25 8.12 -9.07
CA ALA A 103 -10.26 8.40 -7.63
C ALA A 103 -11.67 8.70 -7.07
N SER A 104 -12.66 9.01 -7.92
CA SER A 104 -14.04 9.26 -7.48
C SER A 104 -14.73 8.02 -6.92
N LEU A 105 -14.17 6.84 -7.15
CA LEU A 105 -14.65 5.57 -6.58
C LEU A 105 -14.36 5.45 -5.08
N LEU A 106 -13.46 6.28 -4.54
CA LEU A 106 -13.18 6.35 -3.11
C LEU A 106 -14.37 6.98 -2.38
N LYS A 107 -15.07 6.18 -1.60
CA LYS A 107 -16.13 6.64 -0.71
C LYS A 107 -15.56 6.92 0.68
N GLU A 108 -15.97 8.03 1.30
CA GLU A 108 -15.55 8.41 2.67
C GLU A 108 -14.03 8.54 2.86
N ALA A 109 -13.28 8.84 1.80
CA ALA A 109 -11.84 9.02 1.85
C ALA A 109 -11.47 10.40 2.41
N THR A 110 -10.32 10.47 3.12
CA THR A 110 -9.72 11.77 3.45
C THR A 110 -9.13 12.41 2.21
N LYS A 111 -8.85 13.71 2.28
CA LYS A 111 -8.15 14.43 1.20
C LYS A 111 -6.77 13.82 0.94
N GLU A 112 -6.08 13.39 1.99
CA GLU A 112 -4.76 12.77 1.90
C GLU A 112 -4.81 11.42 1.17
N LEU A 113 -5.79 10.58 1.48
CA LEU A 113 -5.98 9.31 0.79
C LEU A 113 -6.36 9.53 -0.68
N THR A 114 -7.28 10.47 -0.93
CA THR A 114 -7.66 10.83 -2.30
C THR A 114 -6.46 11.33 -3.10
N ALA A 115 -5.66 12.25 -2.53
CA ALA A 115 -4.46 12.75 -3.15
C ALA A 115 -3.41 11.65 -3.39
N GLN A 116 -3.28 10.69 -2.46
CA GLN A 116 -2.40 9.54 -2.64
C GLN A 116 -2.80 8.71 -3.87
N VAL A 117 -4.09 8.40 -4.00
CA VAL A 117 -4.62 7.61 -5.13
C VAL A 117 -4.52 8.40 -6.44
N GLU A 118 -4.86 9.68 -6.45
CA GLU A 118 -4.71 10.57 -7.61
C GLU A 118 -3.27 10.63 -8.08
N ASN A 119 -2.31 10.84 -7.17
CA ASN A 119 -0.88 10.85 -7.49
C ASN A 119 -0.40 9.53 -8.09
N GLN A 120 -0.89 8.38 -7.59
CA GLN A 120 -0.55 7.09 -8.17
C GLN A 120 -1.13 6.92 -9.58
N ILE A 121 -2.38 7.36 -9.80
CA ILE A 121 -3.03 7.35 -11.11
C ILE A 121 -2.28 8.26 -12.10
N GLU A 122 -1.92 9.48 -11.69
CA GLU A 122 -1.15 10.41 -12.52
C GLU A 122 0.24 9.88 -12.87
N LYS A 123 0.94 9.27 -11.90
CA LYS A 123 2.21 8.60 -12.14
C LYS A 123 2.06 7.52 -13.20
N ASN A 124 1.08 6.64 -13.07
CA ASN A 124 0.82 5.57 -14.03
C ASN A 124 0.51 6.11 -15.43
N ARG A 125 -0.25 7.21 -15.52
CA ARG A 125 -0.53 7.90 -16.79
C ARG A 125 0.73 8.51 -17.41
N ALA A 126 1.57 9.14 -16.60
CA ALA A 126 2.83 9.74 -17.07
C ALA A 126 3.81 8.67 -17.60
N GLU A 127 3.82 7.49 -17.00
CA GLU A 127 4.62 6.34 -17.43
C GLU A 127 3.97 5.59 -18.63
N GLY A 128 2.74 5.93 -19.01
CA GLY A 128 1.98 5.27 -20.08
C GLY A 128 1.61 3.82 -19.73
N VAL A 129 1.38 3.53 -18.44
CA VAL A 129 1.02 2.20 -17.96
C VAL A 129 -0.35 2.22 -17.28
N LYS A 130 -1.02 1.07 -17.30
CA LYS A 130 -2.16 0.80 -16.43
C LYS A 130 -1.72 -0.19 -15.35
N GLU A 131 -1.90 0.19 -14.10
CA GLU A 131 -1.71 -0.69 -12.95
C GLU A 131 -3.02 -1.43 -12.66
N VAL A 132 -2.95 -2.74 -12.52
CA VAL A 132 -4.11 -3.63 -12.43
C VAL A 132 -4.09 -4.39 -11.12
N TYR A 133 -5.22 -4.39 -10.43
CA TYR A 133 -5.47 -5.13 -9.20
C TYR A 133 -6.73 -5.97 -9.35
N GLU A 134 -6.58 -7.28 -9.47
CA GLU A 134 -7.68 -8.22 -9.63
C GLU A 134 -7.68 -9.28 -8.53
N ARG A 135 -8.84 -9.87 -8.25
CA ARG A 135 -9.00 -10.97 -7.29
C ARG A 135 -8.45 -10.64 -5.91
N ILE A 136 -8.67 -9.40 -5.44
CA ILE A 136 -8.19 -8.94 -4.14
C ILE A 136 -8.89 -9.72 -3.03
N HIS A 137 -8.10 -10.36 -2.17
CA HIS A 137 -8.57 -11.06 -0.98
C HIS A 137 -7.69 -10.71 0.22
N ILE A 138 -8.30 -10.28 1.32
CA ILE A 138 -7.58 -9.98 2.56
C ILE A 138 -7.72 -11.19 3.49
N HIS A 139 -6.60 -11.79 3.84
CA HIS A 139 -6.57 -12.99 4.71
C HIS A 139 -6.63 -12.63 6.19
N GLN A 140 -5.93 -11.56 6.56
CA GLN A 140 -5.81 -11.16 7.97
C GLN A 140 -5.48 -9.68 8.08
N THR A 141 -6.11 -9.01 9.04
CA THR A 141 -5.80 -7.62 9.41
C THR A 141 -5.57 -7.54 10.92
N GLU A 142 -4.45 -6.98 11.34
CA GLU A 142 -4.08 -6.82 12.75
C GLU A 142 -3.58 -5.42 13.03
N ILE A 143 -3.73 -4.95 14.28
CA ILE A 143 -3.11 -3.70 14.74
C ILE A 143 -1.63 -3.97 14.97
N THR A 144 -0.78 -3.15 14.33
CA THR A 144 0.68 -3.21 14.49
C THR A 144 1.21 -2.10 15.37
N ASN A 145 0.53 -0.96 15.40
CA ASN A 145 0.97 0.19 16.17
C ASN A 145 -0.21 1.06 16.60
N TYR A 146 -0.04 1.71 17.75
CA TYR A 146 -0.94 2.74 18.26
C TYR A 146 -0.11 3.90 18.80
N VAL A 147 -0.27 5.08 18.20
CA VAL A 147 0.49 6.29 18.56
C VAL A 147 -0.48 7.33 19.04
N LYS A 148 -0.20 7.86 20.22
CA LYS A 148 -0.94 8.96 20.84
C LYS A 148 -0.03 10.18 20.93
N ARG A 149 -0.40 11.25 20.26
CA ARG A 149 0.28 12.54 20.31
C ARG A 149 -0.73 13.62 20.67
N ASP A 150 -0.24 14.79 21.08
CA ASP A 150 -1.10 15.92 21.44
C ASP A 150 -2.06 16.24 20.29
N GLY A 151 -3.36 16.13 20.53
CA GLY A 151 -4.43 16.41 19.59
C GLY A 151 -4.69 15.37 18.50
N THR A 152 -3.86 14.30 18.41
CA THR A 152 -3.99 13.29 17.35
C THR A 152 -3.70 11.89 17.87
N CYS A 153 -4.55 10.92 17.51
CA CYS A 153 -4.28 9.51 17.73
C CYS A 153 -4.22 8.78 16.38
N MET A 154 -3.29 7.84 16.25
CA MET A 154 -3.11 7.06 15.03
C MET A 154 -3.05 5.58 15.37
N ILE A 155 -3.82 4.78 14.65
CA ILE A 155 -3.73 3.32 14.66
C ILE A 155 -3.17 2.89 13.31
N VAL A 156 -2.18 2.02 13.33
CA VAL A 156 -1.66 1.37 12.12
C VAL A 156 -2.15 -0.07 12.10
N PHE A 157 -2.94 -0.39 11.10
CA PHE A 157 -3.33 -1.75 10.78
C PHE A 157 -2.39 -2.32 9.73
N GLN A 158 -2.11 -3.60 9.81
CA GLN A 158 -1.40 -4.33 8.76
C GLN A 158 -2.31 -5.42 8.22
N SER A 159 -2.51 -5.42 6.90
CA SER A 159 -3.34 -6.38 6.19
C SER A 159 -2.48 -7.27 5.29
N ALA A 160 -2.64 -8.59 5.39
CA ALA A 160 -2.09 -9.55 4.44
C ALA A 160 -3.08 -9.74 3.31
N VAL A 161 -2.66 -9.39 2.10
CA VAL A 161 -3.50 -9.32 0.91
C VAL A 161 -2.97 -10.25 -0.16
N GLU A 162 -3.87 -11.02 -0.75
CA GLU A 162 -3.65 -11.80 -1.96
C GLU A 162 -4.33 -11.11 -3.13
N HIS A 163 -3.65 -10.92 -4.24
CA HIS A 163 -4.22 -10.34 -5.44
C HIS A 163 -3.40 -10.68 -6.68
N LEU A 164 -3.99 -10.52 -7.87
CA LEU A 164 -3.23 -10.35 -9.09
C LEU A 164 -2.81 -8.88 -9.17
N HIS A 165 -1.51 -8.63 -9.27
CA HIS A 165 -0.96 -7.27 -9.39
C HIS A 165 0.06 -7.23 -10.51
N TYR A 166 -0.19 -6.35 -11.48
CA TYR A 166 0.70 -6.14 -12.61
C TYR A 166 0.48 -4.78 -13.26
N LYS A 167 1.50 -4.30 -13.98
CA LYS A 167 1.39 -3.11 -14.83
C LYS A 167 1.47 -3.50 -16.28
N LYS A 168 0.61 -2.92 -17.10
CA LYS A 168 0.57 -3.15 -18.56
C LYS A 168 0.66 -1.87 -19.35
N ARG A 169 1.33 -1.95 -20.51
CA ARG A 169 1.36 -0.91 -21.54
C ARG A 169 0.67 -1.46 -22.79
N GLY A 170 -0.56 -1.00 -23.04
CA GLY A 170 -1.42 -1.63 -24.03
C GLY A 170 -1.72 -3.09 -23.68
N ALA A 171 -1.31 -4.03 -24.53
CA ALA A 171 -1.45 -5.47 -24.30
C ALA A 171 -0.23 -6.12 -23.59
N GLU A 172 0.88 -5.43 -23.49
CA GLU A 172 2.13 -5.95 -22.92
C GLU A 172 2.18 -5.75 -21.40
N ILE A 173 2.52 -6.81 -20.66
CA ILE A 173 2.80 -6.73 -19.22
C ILE A 173 4.25 -6.28 -19.05
N VAL A 174 4.44 -5.10 -18.44
CA VAL A 174 5.77 -4.50 -18.22
C VAL A 174 6.30 -4.77 -16.80
N GLU A 175 5.42 -5.06 -15.86
CA GLU A 175 5.78 -5.36 -14.46
C GLU A 175 4.75 -6.31 -13.85
N GLY A 176 5.18 -7.23 -12.98
CA GLY A 176 4.31 -8.17 -12.28
C GLY A 176 3.90 -9.38 -13.12
N ASN A 177 2.80 -10.04 -12.72
CA ASN A 177 2.30 -11.26 -13.37
C ASN A 177 0.77 -11.30 -13.34
N ALA A 178 0.13 -11.52 -14.49
CA ALA A 178 -1.33 -11.57 -14.62
C ALA A 178 -1.93 -12.96 -14.30
N ASP A 179 -1.10 -14.01 -14.26
CA ASP A 179 -1.55 -15.40 -14.09
C ASP A 179 -1.31 -15.93 -12.67
N ARG A 180 -0.54 -15.19 -11.85
CA ARG A 180 -0.14 -15.63 -10.53
C ARG A 180 -0.55 -14.65 -9.45
N LEU A 181 -1.20 -15.17 -8.41
CA LEU A 181 -1.52 -14.43 -7.20
C LEU A 181 -0.24 -14.04 -6.44
N THR A 182 -0.18 -12.80 -6.03
CA THR A 182 0.90 -12.21 -5.23
C THR A 182 0.40 -11.99 -3.81
N GLN A 183 1.24 -12.32 -2.84
CA GLN A 183 0.98 -12.11 -1.42
C GLN A 183 1.75 -10.87 -0.95
N THR A 184 1.03 -9.86 -0.52
CA THR A 184 1.59 -8.57 -0.12
C THR A 184 1.05 -8.15 1.25
N LYS A 185 1.80 -7.35 1.99
CA LYS A 185 1.32 -6.70 3.20
C LYS A 185 1.17 -5.21 2.97
N TYR A 186 0.05 -4.68 3.42
CA TYR A 186 -0.20 -3.24 3.44
C TYR A 186 -0.32 -2.74 4.87
N ASN A 187 0.40 -1.68 5.19
CA ASN A 187 0.10 -0.88 6.38
C ASN A 187 -0.95 0.16 6.00
N VAL A 188 -1.97 0.28 6.84
CA VAL A 188 -3.07 1.23 6.69
C VAL A 188 -3.12 2.09 7.93
N GLU A 189 -2.87 3.38 7.78
CA GLU A 189 -2.90 4.35 8.87
C GLU A 189 -4.28 4.98 9.00
N VAL A 190 -4.86 4.84 10.18
CA VAL A 190 -6.15 5.44 10.54
C VAL A 190 -5.91 6.48 11.61
N VAL A 191 -6.37 7.70 11.37
CA VAL A 191 -6.13 8.84 12.25
C VAL A 191 -7.44 9.32 12.87
N TYR A 192 -7.38 9.64 14.14
CA TYR A 192 -8.41 10.31 14.91
C TYR A 192 -7.92 11.70 15.30
N ILE A 193 -8.56 12.74 14.80
CA ILE A 193 -8.20 14.12 15.08
C ILE A 193 -9.07 14.60 16.25
N GLN A 194 -8.42 14.92 17.37
CA GLN A 194 -9.08 15.42 18.58
C GLN A 194 -9.08 16.96 18.66
N ASP A 195 -8.14 17.61 17.99
CA ASP A 195 -7.97 19.07 18.05
C ASP A 195 -8.92 19.76 17.05
N GLU A 196 -9.86 20.55 17.61
CA GLU A 196 -10.79 21.35 16.82
C GLU A 196 -10.09 22.45 15.99
N GLN A 197 -8.87 22.84 16.36
CA GLN A 197 -8.13 23.87 15.62
C GLN A 197 -7.52 23.31 14.33
N LEU A 198 -7.14 22.03 14.30
CA LEU A 198 -6.66 21.37 13.11
C LEU A 198 -7.79 21.06 12.11
N THR A 199 -9.02 20.96 12.59
CA THR A 199 -10.22 20.74 11.76
C THR A 199 -10.75 22.04 11.12
N LYS A 200 -10.37 23.20 11.64
CA LYS A 200 -10.86 24.53 11.16
C LYS A 200 -10.29 24.96 9.81
N ILE A 201 -9.28 24.28 9.30
CA ILE A 201 -8.58 24.73 8.08
C ILE A 201 -9.37 24.43 6.80
N ASP A 202 -10.34 23.47 6.82
CA ASP A 202 -10.91 22.99 5.56
C ASP A 202 -12.44 22.97 5.42
N ASN A 203 -13.23 23.21 6.48
CA ASN A 203 -14.69 23.27 6.36
C ASN A 203 -15.28 24.40 7.21
N ALA A 204 -15.24 25.60 6.68
CA ALA A 204 -16.14 26.69 7.09
C ALA A 204 -17.58 26.40 6.62
N VAL A 205 -18.10 25.20 6.88
CA VAL A 205 -19.55 25.02 6.91
C VAL A 205 -19.96 25.49 8.28
N GLY A 206 -20.42 26.73 8.34
CA GLY A 206 -20.90 27.38 9.56
C GLY A 206 -22.00 26.53 10.18
N THR A 207 -21.65 25.83 11.24
CA THR A 207 -22.62 25.17 12.09
C THR A 207 -23.28 26.22 12.94
N THR A 208 -24.45 26.66 12.47
CA THR A 208 -25.33 27.56 13.21
C THR A 208 -26.47 26.76 13.81
N CYS A 209 -26.92 27.15 14.98
CA CYS A 209 -28.09 26.56 15.60
C CYS A 209 -29.32 26.74 14.71
N PRO A 210 -30.07 25.67 14.35
CA PRO A 210 -31.22 25.78 13.45
C PRO A 210 -32.37 26.60 14.05
N ASN A 211 -32.38 26.85 15.37
CA ASN A 211 -33.42 27.58 16.05
C ASN A 211 -33.09 29.09 16.22
N CYS A 212 -31.86 29.40 16.69
CA CYS A 212 -31.53 30.79 17.02
C CYS A 212 -30.45 31.39 16.10
N GLY A 213 -29.89 30.64 15.16
CA GLY A 213 -28.86 31.12 14.25
C GLY A 213 -27.48 31.36 14.89
N ALA A 214 -27.34 31.15 16.22
CA ALA A 214 -26.08 31.36 16.90
C ALA A 214 -25.03 30.35 16.47
N PRO A 215 -23.74 30.72 16.38
CA PRO A 215 -22.68 29.82 16.04
C PRO A 215 -22.50 28.75 17.12
N ILE A 216 -22.47 27.48 16.73
CA ILE A 216 -22.19 26.36 17.64
C ILE A 216 -20.68 26.28 17.76
N LYS A 217 -20.14 26.76 18.89
CA LYS A 217 -18.70 26.78 19.14
C LYS A 217 -18.12 25.41 19.45
N ASN A 218 -18.92 24.54 20.07
CA ASN A 218 -18.57 23.19 20.40
C ASN A 218 -19.36 22.21 19.53
N LEU A 219 -18.72 21.65 18.53
CA LEU A 219 -19.37 20.78 17.54
C LEU A 219 -19.86 19.44 18.12
N GLY A 220 -19.35 19.05 19.30
CA GLY A 220 -19.85 17.93 20.08
C GLY A 220 -20.95 18.26 21.08
N ALA A 221 -21.42 19.53 21.13
CA ALA A 221 -22.46 19.92 22.04
C ALA A 221 -23.80 19.28 21.64
N MET A 222 -24.48 18.70 22.63
CA MET A 222 -25.82 18.12 22.45
C MET A 222 -26.92 19.21 22.56
N TYR A 223 -26.57 20.42 23.03
CA TYR A 223 -27.47 21.52 23.23
C TYR A 223 -26.80 22.85 22.82
N CYS A 224 -27.57 23.74 22.25
CA CYS A 224 -27.10 25.09 21.93
C CYS A 224 -26.84 25.87 23.21
N GLU A 225 -25.65 26.46 23.37
CA GLU A 225 -25.26 27.26 24.53
C GLU A 225 -26.08 28.55 24.69
N TYR A 226 -26.71 29.02 23.60
CA TYR A 226 -27.47 30.28 23.60
C TYR A 226 -28.98 30.10 23.83
N CYS A 227 -29.59 29.04 23.28
CA CYS A 227 -31.03 28.86 23.37
C CYS A 227 -31.44 27.54 24.03
N GLY A 228 -30.52 26.69 24.41
CA GLY A 228 -30.78 25.40 25.09
C GLY A 228 -31.46 24.36 24.23
N LEU A 229 -31.71 24.63 22.94
CA LEU A 229 -32.30 23.61 22.05
C LEU A 229 -31.32 22.47 21.80
N ALA A 230 -31.84 21.23 21.77
CA ALA A 230 -31.09 20.09 21.36
C ALA A 230 -30.60 20.27 19.92
N VAL A 231 -29.30 20.15 19.71
CA VAL A 231 -28.66 20.19 18.40
C VAL A 231 -28.05 18.82 18.11
N THR A 232 -28.10 18.40 16.86
CA THR A 232 -27.45 17.17 16.46
C THR A 232 -25.95 17.40 16.52
N PRO A 233 -25.20 16.71 17.40
CA PRO A 233 -23.76 16.87 17.46
C PRO A 233 -23.17 16.44 16.13
N ILE A 234 -22.43 17.35 15.49
CA ILE A 234 -21.62 16.98 14.33
C ILE A 234 -20.41 16.22 14.90
N ASN A 235 -20.43 14.92 14.72
CA ASN A 235 -19.35 14.08 15.21
C ASN A 235 -18.12 14.28 14.30
N LEU A 236 -17.35 15.34 14.56
CA LEU A 236 -16.03 15.57 13.91
C LEU A 236 -14.96 14.60 14.41
N LYS A 237 -15.26 13.87 15.47
CA LYS A 237 -14.39 12.86 16.07
C LYS A 237 -14.58 11.54 15.35
N VAL A 238 -14.17 11.46 14.09
CA VAL A 238 -14.29 10.25 13.28
C VAL A 238 -12.88 9.72 12.97
N TRP A 239 -12.72 8.41 13.13
CA TRP A 239 -11.58 7.71 12.62
C TRP A 239 -11.62 7.70 11.09
N THR A 240 -10.59 8.25 10.47
CA THR A 240 -10.47 8.33 9.01
C THR A 240 -9.20 7.66 8.55
N LEU A 241 -9.26 7.00 7.40
CA LEU A 241 -8.08 6.41 6.78
C LEU A 241 -7.23 7.52 6.18
N HIS A 242 -5.98 7.61 6.64
CA HIS A 242 -5.06 8.67 6.26
C HIS A 242 -4.23 8.27 5.03
N LYS A 243 -3.59 7.12 5.08
CA LYS A 243 -2.80 6.58 3.97
C LYS A 243 -2.61 5.08 4.09
N PHE A 244 -2.16 4.46 3.00
CA PHE A 244 -1.71 3.07 2.99
C PHE A 244 -0.40 2.93 2.21
N TYR A 245 0.38 1.89 2.51
CA TYR A 245 1.63 1.59 1.81
C TYR A 245 2.01 0.13 1.96
N GLU A 246 2.66 -0.38 0.94
CA GLU A 246 3.19 -1.75 0.90
C GLU A 246 4.44 -1.91 1.79
N VAL A 247 4.60 -3.09 2.46
CA VAL A 247 5.72 -3.43 3.36
C VAL A 247 6.23 -4.84 3.16
#